data_b451d4aa630aca7a12d47d988938a9d3
#
_entry.id   b451d4aa630aca7a12d47d988938a9d3
#
_cell.length_a   1.000
_cell.length_b   1.000
_cell.length_c   1.000
_cell.angle_alpha   90.00
_cell.angle_beta   90.00
_cell.angle_gamma   90.00
#
_symmetry.space_group_name_H-M   'P 1'
#
loop_
_entity.id
_entity.type
_entity.pdbx_description
1 polymer ?
#
loop_
_entity_poly.entity_id
_entity_poly.type
_entity_poly.pdbx_seq_one_letter_code
_entity_poly.pdbx_strand_id
1 'polypeptide(L)'
;SPQGYSSAASDVYKRQIMDLSTTKAAYLVSLDDAHIDELLAASPYYTKHVIPAGTYNGQDEDVTTVAVGAVILARDDVSEDAIYALTADIFDNAPDLISSHAKYGELSTEFGASITSVPYHPGAAKYFAEKGFDVATK
;
A
#
# COMPACT_ATOMS: atom_id res chain seq x y z
N SER A 1 12.26 23.88 -8.66
CA SER A 1 12.37 22.83 -7.63
C SER A 1 11.47 21.67 -8.02
N PRO A 2 11.98 20.44 -8.19
CA PRO A 2 11.10 19.29 -8.31
C PRO A 2 10.36 19.12 -6.98
N GLN A 3 9.04 19.16 -7.02
CA GLN A 3 8.23 18.82 -5.86
C GLN A 3 8.32 17.31 -5.67
N GLY A 4 9.26 16.87 -4.86
CA GLY A 4 9.28 15.52 -4.33
C GLY A 4 8.09 15.36 -3.40
N TYR A 5 7.15 14.48 -3.74
CA TYR A 5 6.13 14.05 -2.80
C TYR A 5 6.84 13.32 -1.66
N SER A 6 6.77 13.91 -0.47
CA SER A 6 7.39 13.32 0.71
C SER A 6 6.48 12.21 1.25
N SER A 7 7.04 11.02 1.46
CA SER A 7 6.39 9.95 2.20
C SER A 7 5.95 10.37 3.62
N ALA A 8 6.60 11.39 4.18
CA ALA A 8 6.17 12.03 5.42
C ALA A 8 4.75 12.64 5.34
N ALA A 9 4.25 13.00 4.16
CA ALA A 9 2.91 13.55 4.03
C ALA A 9 1.81 12.51 4.35
N SER A 10 1.97 11.26 3.93
CA SER A 10 0.98 10.21 4.23
C SER A 10 0.93 9.87 5.73
N ASP A 11 2.05 9.93 6.43
CA ASP A 11 2.09 9.73 7.88
C ASP A 11 1.42 10.89 8.64
N VAL A 12 1.52 12.12 8.12
CA VAL A 12 0.84 13.27 8.71
C VAL A 12 -0.68 13.10 8.62
N TYR A 13 -1.23 12.67 7.50
CA TYR A 13 -2.67 12.46 7.36
C TYR A 13 -3.21 11.36 8.28
N LYS A 14 -2.51 10.25 8.44
CA LYS A 14 -2.88 9.19 9.39
C LYS A 14 -2.93 9.71 10.83
N ARG A 15 -1.92 10.47 11.25
CA ARG A 15 -1.87 11.07 12.58
C ARG A 15 -3.02 12.04 12.81
N GLN A 16 -3.43 12.80 11.81
CA GLN A 16 -4.56 13.71 11.93
C GLN A 16 -5.87 12.98 12.23
N ILE A 17 -6.14 11.85 11.59
CA ILE A 17 -7.34 11.05 11.90
C ILE A 17 -7.23 10.42 13.29
N MET A 18 -6.06 9.92 13.67
CA MET A 18 -5.82 9.41 15.02
C MET A 18 -6.04 10.49 16.07
N ASP A 19 -5.46 11.67 15.91
CA ASP A 19 -5.59 12.80 16.83
C ASP A 19 -7.05 13.30 16.90
N LEU A 20 -7.74 13.35 15.75
CA LEU A 20 -9.15 13.72 15.70
C LEU A 20 -10.00 12.72 16.47
N SER A 21 -9.80 11.41 16.28
CA SER A 21 -10.56 10.36 16.94
C SER A 21 -10.35 10.30 18.46
N THR A 22 -9.23 10.84 18.97
CA THR A 22 -8.97 10.94 20.40
C THR A 22 -9.61 12.18 21.06
N THR A 23 -9.77 13.26 20.29
CA THR A 23 -10.23 14.55 20.80
C THR A 23 -11.69 14.85 20.47
N LYS A 24 -12.24 14.24 19.44
CA LYS A 24 -13.62 14.43 18.95
C LYS A 24 -14.22 13.08 18.60
N ALA A 25 -15.55 12.99 18.67
CA ALA A 25 -16.26 11.87 18.06
C ALA A 25 -16.15 12.00 16.53
N ALA A 26 -15.32 11.15 15.93
CA ALA A 26 -15.13 11.06 14.49
C ALA A 26 -15.68 9.73 13.99
N TYR A 27 -16.45 9.77 12.91
CA TYR A 27 -17.04 8.57 12.32
C TYR A 27 -16.49 8.41 10.89
N LEU A 28 -16.01 7.23 10.58
CA LEU A 28 -15.74 6.84 9.21
C LEU A 28 -17.04 6.35 8.56
N VAL A 29 -17.21 6.68 7.29
CA VAL A 29 -18.38 6.26 6.51
C VAL A 29 -17.94 5.23 5.49
N SER A 30 -18.55 4.05 5.51
CA SER A 30 -18.34 3.05 4.47
C SER A 30 -18.90 3.53 3.14
N LEU A 31 -18.16 3.31 2.08
CA LEU A 31 -18.66 3.42 0.71
C LEU A 31 -19.41 2.13 0.36
N ASP A 32 -20.52 2.25 -0.35
CA ASP A 32 -21.18 1.09 -0.92
C ASP A 32 -20.45 0.58 -2.18
N ASP A 33 -20.73 -0.67 -2.54
CA ASP A 33 -20.04 -1.33 -3.64
C ASP A 33 -20.24 -0.63 -4.99
N ALA A 34 -21.39 -0.01 -5.23
CA ALA A 34 -21.66 0.69 -6.49
C ALA A 34 -20.75 1.91 -6.66
N HIS A 35 -20.60 2.73 -5.62
CA HIS A 35 -19.69 3.88 -5.67
C HIS A 35 -18.22 3.46 -5.71
N ILE A 36 -17.86 2.34 -5.06
CA ILE A 36 -16.51 1.77 -5.16
C ILE A 36 -16.23 1.35 -6.59
N ASP A 37 -17.13 0.61 -7.22
CA ASP A 37 -16.98 0.16 -8.60
C ASP A 37 -16.84 1.33 -9.59
N GLU A 38 -17.60 2.42 -9.39
CA GLU A 38 -17.45 3.64 -10.17
C GLU A 38 -16.07 4.28 -9.99
N LEU A 39 -15.54 4.34 -8.78
CA LEU A 39 -14.22 4.89 -8.50
C LEU A 39 -13.11 4.01 -9.10
N LEU A 40 -13.22 2.69 -9.01
CA LEU A 40 -12.28 1.75 -9.62
C LEU A 40 -12.30 1.83 -11.15
N ALA A 41 -13.48 2.02 -11.74
CA ALA A 41 -13.62 2.24 -13.19
C ALA A 41 -13.04 3.58 -13.64
N ALA A 42 -13.13 4.61 -12.81
CA ALA A 42 -12.62 5.95 -13.11
C ALA A 42 -11.09 6.05 -13.03
N SER A 43 -10.45 5.20 -12.21
CA SER A 43 -9.00 5.27 -12.03
C SER A 43 -8.39 3.90 -11.66
N PRO A 44 -7.40 3.43 -12.44
CA PRO A 44 -6.72 2.16 -12.18
C PRO A 44 -5.80 2.19 -10.94
N TYR A 45 -5.66 3.35 -10.31
CA TYR A 45 -4.80 3.52 -9.14
C TYR A 45 -5.51 3.23 -7.83
N TYR A 46 -6.85 3.14 -7.84
CA TYR A 46 -7.63 2.79 -6.67
C TYR A 46 -7.76 1.28 -6.50
N THR A 47 -7.79 0.84 -5.26
CA THR A 47 -8.12 -0.54 -4.87
C THR A 47 -9.18 -0.50 -3.77
N LYS A 48 -10.09 -1.48 -3.76
CA LYS A 48 -11.01 -1.65 -2.64
C LYS A 48 -10.22 -2.03 -1.39
N HIS A 49 -10.51 -1.37 -0.29
CA HIS A 49 -9.82 -1.59 0.98
C HIS A 49 -10.81 -1.61 2.14
N VAL A 50 -10.54 -2.45 3.11
CA VAL A 50 -11.29 -2.52 4.37
C VAL A 50 -10.38 -2.02 5.49
N ILE A 51 -10.84 -1.00 6.20
CA ILE A 51 -10.21 -0.53 7.43
C ILE A 51 -10.80 -1.37 8.56
N PRO A 52 -10.02 -2.24 9.22
CA PRO A 52 -10.54 -3.12 10.27
C PRO A 52 -11.09 -2.34 11.47
N ALA A 53 -12.10 -2.88 12.10
CA ALA A 53 -12.62 -2.36 13.37
C ALA A 53 -11.48 -2.18 14.39
N GLY A 54 -11.56 -1.12 15.20
CA GLY A 54 -10.53 -0.82 16.18
C GLY A 54 -9.27 -0.14 15.64
N THR A 55 -9.21 0.18 14.33
CA THR A 55 -8.09 0.94 13.75
C THR A 55 -8.03 2.36 14.30
N TYR A 56 -9.17 2.99 14.51
CA TYR A 56 -9.29 4.31 15.12
C TYR A 56 -10.14 4.26 16.39
N ASN A 57 -9.97 5.24 17.27
CA ASN A 57 -10.73 5.31 18.51
C ASN A 57 -12.23 5.55 18.22
N GLY A 58 -13.09 4.68 18.75
CA GLY A 58 -14.54 4.72 18.51
C GLY A 58 -14.99 4.12 17.17
N GLN A 59 -14.12 3.43 16.47
CA GLN A 59 -14.47 2.65 15.28
C GLN A 59 -14.71 1.20 15.68
N ASP A 60 -15.96 0.81 15.87
CA ASP A 60 -16.34 -0.53 16.36
C ASP A 60 -16.65 -1.51 15.23
N GLU A 61 -16.72 -1.05 13.98
CA GLU A 61 -17.04 -1.85 12.80
C GLU A 61 -15.99 -1.64 11.70
N ASP A 62 -15.89 -2.63 10.81
CA ASP A 62 -15.10 -2.54 9.59
C ASP A 62 -15.66 -1.44 8.68
N VAL A 63 -14.77 -0.66 8.07
CA VAL A 63 -15.14 0.39 7.12
C VAL A 63 -14.59 0.07 5.74
N THR A 64 -15.47 -0.10 4.77
CA THR A 64 -15.08 -0.32 3.38
C THR A 64 -14.87 1.00 2.66
N THR A 65 -13.75 1.13 1.97
CA THR A 65 -13.35 2.34 1.24
C THR A 65 -12.47 1.97 0.03
N VAL A 66 -11.93 3.00 -0.61
CA VAL A 66 -10.87 2.83 -1.61
C VAL A 66 -9.53 3.31 -1.06
N ALA A 67 -8.45 2.70 -1.51
CA ALA A 67 -7.09 3.06 -1.15
C ALA A 67 -6.23 3.23 -2.40
N VAL A 68 -5.12 3.94 -2.25
CA VAL A 68 -4.04 4.03 -3.23
C VAL A 68 -2.83 3.32 -2.66
N GLY A 69 -2.27 2.39 -3.41
CA GLY A 69 -1.06 1.67 -3.01
C GLY A 69 0.17 2.59 -3.03
N ALA A 70 1.00 2.51 -1.99
CA ALA A 70 2.32 3.10 -2.02
C ALA A 70 3.27 2.15 -2.76
N VAL A 71 4.03 2.68 -3.72
CA VAL A 71 4.97 1.89 -4.54
C VAL A 71 6.36 2.50 -4.49
N ILE A 72 7.38 1.65 -4.55
CA ILE A 72 8.77 2.07 -4.75
C ILE A 72 9.04 2.05 -6.25
N LEU A 73 9.40 3.20 -6.80
CA LEU A 73 9.72 3.34 -8.21
C LEU A 73 11.23 3.17 -8.42
N ALA A 74 11.60 2.29 -9.31
CA ALA A 74 12.97 2.13 -9.79
C ALA A 74 13.11 2.68 -11.21
N ARG A 75 14.29 3.23 -11.53
CA ARG A 75 14.62 3.61 -12.90
C ARG A 75 14.93 2.37 -13.73
N ASP A 76 14.62 2.42 -15.01
CA ASP A 76 14.84 1.32 -15.96
C ASP A 76 16.32 0.92 -16.13
N ASP A 77 17.25 1.83 -15.80
CA ASP A 77 18.70 1.62 -15.93
C ASP A 77 19.36 1.03 -14.66
N VAL A 78 18.59 0.77 -13.61
CA VAL A 78 19.10 0.06 -12.44
C VAL A 78 19.20 -1.44 -12.78
N SER A 79 20.27 -2.09 -12.32
CA SER A 79 20.48 -3.51 -12.64
C SER A 79 19.38 -4.41 -12.03
N GLU A 80 19.04 -5.48 -12.76
CA GLU A 80 18.07 -6.47 -12.28
C GLU A 80 18.49 -7.07 -10.93
N ASP A 81 19.77 -7.36 -10.75
CA ASP A 81 20.29 -7.94 -9.51
C ASP A 81 20.11 -6.98 -8.31
N ALA A 82 20.30 -5.69 -8.53
CA ALA A 82 20.14 -4.70 -7.47
C ALA A 82 18.66 -4.59 -7.05
N ILE A 83 17.73 -4.55 -8.02
CA ILE A 83 16.30 -4.47 -7.72
C ILE A 83 15.78 -5.81 -7.18
N TYR A 84 16.28 -6.94 -7.66
CA TYR A 84 15.98 -8.24 -7.06
C TYR A 84 16.39 -8.27 -5.58
N ALA A 85 17.64 -7.89 -5.28
CA ALA A 85 18.15 -7.88 -3.91
C ALA A 85 17.34 -6.93 -3.00
N LEU A 86 17.00 -5.73 -3.48
CA LEU A 86 16.16 -4.79 -2.74
C LEU A 86 14.77 -5.36 -2.46
N THR A 87 14.15 -5.98 -3.46
CA THR A 87 12.81 -6.58 -3.32
C THR A 87 12.84 -7.75 -2.34
N ALA A 88 13.84 -8.62 -2.45
CA ALA A 88 14.03 -9.73 -1.52
C ALA A 88 14.25 -9.24 -0.09
N ASP A 89 15.10 -8.24 0.10
CA ASP A 89 15.40 -7.68 1.42
C ASP A 89 14.13 -7.11 2.10
N ILE A 90 13.29 -6.40 1.34
CA ILE A 90 12.04 -5.83 1.87
C ILE A 90 11.07 -6.93 2.28
N PHE A 91 10.81 -7.92 1.43
CA PHE A 91 9.76 -8.91 1.69
C PHE A 91 10.22 -10.05 2.59
N ASP A 92 11.47 -10.50 2.48
CA ASP A 92 12.00 -11.57 3.33
C ASP A 92 12.24 -11.09 4.77
N ASN A 93 12.47 -9.77 4.98
CA ASN A 93 12.61 -9.17 6.31
C ASN A 93 11.35 -8.39 6.76
N ALA A 94 10.21 -8.55 6.07
CA ALA A 94 8.97 -7.88 6.43
C ALA A 94 8.57 -8.05 7.91
N PRO A 95 8.73 -9.23 8.55
CA PRO A 95 8.43 -9.37 9.97
C PRO A 95 9.25 -8.46 10.89
N ASP A 96 10.50 -8.20 10.55
CA ASP A 96 11.38 -7.32 11.35
C ASP A 96 10.99 -5.83 11.18
N LEU A 97 10.46 -5.47 10.00
CA LEU A 97 9.99 -4.12 9.73
C LEU A 97 8.75 -3.75 10.55
N ILE A 98 7.92 -4.73 10.93
CA ILE A 98 6.72 -4.51 11.77
C ILE A 98 7.09 -3.83 13.09
N SER A 99 8.26 -4.16 13.64
CA SER A 99 8.75 -3.54 14.89
C SER A 99 9.00 -2.04 14.75
N SER A 100 9.31 -1.56 13.55
CA SER A 100 9.54 -0.14 13.27
C SER A 100 8.26 0.63 12.98
N HIS A 101 7.26 -0.02 12.34
CA HIS A 101 5.96 0.59 12.09
C HIS A 101 4.89 -0.49 11.83
N ALA A 102 3.78 -0.44 12.58
CA ALA A 102 2.71 -1.43 12.53
C ALA A 102 2.10 -1.65 11.11
N LYS A 103 2.16 -0.64 10.24
CA LYS A 103 1.66 -0.74 8.86
C LYS A 103 2.43 -1.76 8.02
N TYR A 104 3.67 -2.08 8.36
CA TYR A 104 4.42 -3.14 7.69
C TYR A 104 3.84 -4.55 7.96
N GLY A 105 2.90 -4.69 8.91
CA GLY A 105 2.14 -5.94 9.08
C GLY A 105 1.26 -6.31 7.88
N GLU A 106 0.97 -5.35 6.99
CA GLU A 106 0.26 -5.59 5.73
C GLU A 106 1.20 -5.97 4.58
N LEU A 107 2.51 -5.85 4.78
CA LEU A 107 3.51 -6.15 3.76
C LEU A 107 3.65 -7.66 3.59
N SER A 108 3.11 -8.17 2.51
CA SER A 108 3.24 -9.57 2.10
C SER A 108 3.63 -9.66 0.63
N THR A 109 4.22 -10.78 0.24
CA THR A 109 4.58 -11.04 -1.16
C THR A 109 3.34 -10.99 -2.06
N GLU A 110 2.21 -11.53 -1.56
CA GLU A 110 0.93 -11.50 -2.24
C GLU A 110 0.42 -10.07 -2.45
N PHE A 111 0.47 -9.24 -1.40
CA PHE A 111 0.13 -7.83 -1.52
C PHE A 111 1.07 -7.11 -2.50
N GLY A 112 2.39 -7.34 -2.39
CA GLY A 112 3.37 -6.74 -3.30
C GLY A 112 3.13 -7.10 -4.76
N ALA A 113 2.72 -8.35 -5.05
CA ALA A 113 2.41 -8.81 -6.40
C ALA A 113 1.04 -8.36 -6.93
N SER A 114 0.15 -7.85 -6.07
CA SER A 114 -1.20 -7.42 -6.46
C SER A 114 -1.26 -6.05 -7.12
N ILE A 115 -0.17 -5.28 -7.11
CA ILE A 115 -0.13 -3.93 -7.66
C ILE A 115 -0.09 -4.02 -9.19
N THR A 116 -1.10 -3.49 -9.86
CA THR A 116 -1.22 -3.50 -11.33
C THR A 116 -1.16 -2.11 -11.96
N SER A 117 -1.03 -1.07 -11.15
CA SER A 117 -1.05 0.33 -11.58
C SER A 117 0.22 0.78 -12.31
N VAL A 118 1.33 0.09 -12.09
CA VAL A 118 2.62 0.33 -12.73
C VAL A 118 3.29 -1.00 -13.07
N PRO A 119 4.03 -1.10 -14.19
CA PRO A 119 4.77 -2.32 -14.53
C PRO A 119 5.91 -2.55 -13.54
N TYR A 120 6.19 -3.81 -13.26
CA TYR A 120 7.30 -4.19 -12.39
C TYR A 120 8.64 -4.09 -13.12
N HIS A 121 9.66 -3.70 -12.36
CA HIS A 121 11.03 -3.82 -12.84
C HIS A 121 11.39 -5.31 -12.99
N PRO A 122 12.19 -5.74 -14.04
CA PRO A 122 12.52 -7.14 -14.25
C PRO A 122 13.12 -7.84 -13.03
N GLY A 123 13.95 -7.15 -12.24
CA GLY A 123 14.51 -7.69 -11.00
C GLY A 123 13.44 -7.98 -9.93
N ALA A 124 12.45 -7.12 -9.79
CA ALA A 124 11.33 -7.36 -8.88
C ALA A 124 10.44 -8.50 -9.39
N ALA A 125 10.15 -8.53 -10.70
CA ALA A 125 9.34 -9.59 -11.30
C ALA A 125 10.00 -10.97 -11.12
N LYS A 126 11.33 -11.07 -11.23
CA LYS A 126 12.07 -12.29 -10.95
C LYS A 126 11.84 -12.79 -9.51
N TYR A 127 11.92 -11.90 -8.53
CA TYR A 127 11.66 -12.26 -7.14
C TYR A 127 10.21 -12.77 -6.95
N PHE A 128 9.22 -12.05 -7.48
CA PHE A 128 7.82 -12.46 -7.36
C PHE A 128 7.55 -13.79 -8.07
N ALA A 129 8.16 -14.04 -9.23
CA ALA A 129 8.06 -15.32 -9.94
C ALA A 129 8.61 -16.49 -9.11
N GLU A 130 9.72 -16.32 -8.40
CA GLU A 130 10.27 -17.34 -7.49
C GLU A 130 9.35 -17.64 -6.30
N LYS A 131 8.52 -16.67 -5.91
CA LYS A 131 7.48 -16.84 -4.87
C LYS A 131 6.14 -17.35 -5.44
N GLY A 132 6.04 -17.60 -6.74
CA GLY A 132 4.86 -18.17 -7.41
C GLY A 132 3.88 -17.13 -7.95
N PHE A 133 4.27 -15.85 -8.03
CA PHE A 133 3.45 -14.77 -8.57
C PHE A 133 3.98 -14.31 -9.93
N ASP A 134 3.13 -14.34 -10.95
CA ASP A 134 3.44 -13.78 -12.27
C ASP A 134 2.97 -12.34 -12.34
N VAL A 135 3.90 -11.40 -12.53
CA VAL A 135 3.62 -9.97 -12.55
C VAL A 135 4.06 -9.34 -13.87
N ALA A 136 3.31 -8.33 -14.32
CA ALA A 136 3.55 -7.68 -15.60
C ALA A 136 4.80 -6.77 -15.55
N THR A 137 5.74 -7.01 -16.46
CA THR A 137 6.89 -6.12 -16.70
C THR A 137 6.61 -5.19 -17.88
N LYS A 138 7.45 -4.18 -18.05
CA LYS A 138 7.41 -3.25 -19.19
C LYS A 138 7.87 -3.93 -20.47
#